data_cc9eb2cf70b7b2f3576bb6d21f23b6ba
#
_entry.id   cc9eb2cf70b7b2f3576bb6d21f23b6ba
#
_cell.length_a   1.000
_cell.length_b   1.000
_cell.length_c   1.000
_cell.angle_alpha   90.00
_cell.angle_beta   90.00
_cell.angle_gamma   90.00
#
_symmetry.space_group_name_H-M   'P 1'
#
loop_
_entity.id
_entity.type
_entity.pdbx_description
1 polymer ?
#
loop_
_entity_poly.entity_id
_entity_poly.type
_entity_poly.pdbx_seq_one_letter_code
_entity_poly.pdbx_strand_id
1 'polypeptide(L)'
;MENEIVRVFENKEFGKIRTTKINGEPWFVGKDVAECLGYERATKAIQDHVDNEDKDKLPIRDSIGRNQKTPVINESGLYHLLMRSEKMSASKKQAFITSLQKEGYL
;
A
#
# COMPACT_ATOMS: atom_id res chain seq x y z
N MET A 1 -8.10 17.77 -9.69
CA MET A 1 -6.67 17.60 -9.96
C MET A 1 -6.31 16.12 -9.82
N GLU A 2 -5.54 15.62 -10.75
CA GLU A 2 -5.14 14.21 -10.74
C GLU A 2 -4.04 13.98 -9.72
N ASN A 3 -4.10 12.83 -9.05
CA ASN A 3 -3.03 12.39 -8.16
C ASN A 3 -2.09 11.50 -8.97
N GLU A 4 -0.81 11.73 -8.83
CA GLU A 4 0.20 10.98 -9.53
C GLU A 4 0.99 10.11 -8.55
N ILE A 5 1.56 9.02 -9.06
CA ILE A 5 2.49 8.22 -8.29
C ILE A 5 3.74 9.05 -8.06
N VAL A 6 4.07 9.29 -6.79
CA VAL A 6 5.22 10.09 -6.40
C VAL A 6 6.48 9.25 -6.38
N ARG A 7 6.38 8.04 -5.83
CA ARG A 7 7.51 7.12 -5.70
C ARG A 7 7.00 5.69 -5.79
N VAL A 8 7.90 4.79 -6.15
CA VAL A 8 7.61 3.35 -6.13
C VAL A 8 8.63 2.68 -5.22
N PHE A 9 8.13 2.09 -4.13
CA PHE A 9 8.95 1.22 -3.30
C PHE A 9 9.17 -0.08 -4.06
N GLU A 10 10.40 -0.52 -4.16
CA GLU A 10 10.74 -1.73 -4.90
C GLU A 10 11.71 -2.56 -4.10
N ASN A 11 11.37 -3.83 -3.90
CA ASN A 11 12.17 -4.75 -3.10
C ASN A 11 12.10 -6.14 -3.71
N LYS A 12 13.24 -6.79 -3.83
CA LYS A 12 13.31 -8.11 -4.45
C LYS A 12 12.50 -9.16 -3.71
N GLU A 13 12.42 -9.05 -2.39
CA GLU A 13 11.72 -10.01 -1.56
C GLU A 13 10.21 -9.75 -1.53
N PHE A 14 9.81 -8.48 -1.43
CA PHE A 14 8.42 -8.12 -1.16
C PHE A 14 7.66 -7.64 -2.39
N GLY A 15 8.33 -7.12 -3.41
CA GLY A 15 7.68 -6.63 -4.62
C GLY A 15 7.67 -5.12 -4.71
N LYS A 16 6.64 -4.57 -5.35
CA LYS A 16 6.55 -3.14 -5.63
C LYS A 16 5.30 -2.55 -5.01
N ILE A 17 5.44 -1.35 -4.43
CA ILE A 17 4.32 -0.60 -3.89
C ILE A 17 4.40 0.83 -4.44
N ARG A 18 3.38 1.21 -5.20
CA ARG A 18 3.24 2.58 -5.69
C ARG A 18 2.75 3.45 -4.55
N THR A 19 3.30 4.64 -4.43
CA THR A 19 2.96 5.57 -3.36
C THR A 19 2.61 6.94 -3.92
N THR A 20 1.80 7.68 -3.18
CA THR A 20 1.48 9.06 -3.47
C THR A 20 1.50 9.84 -2.17
N LYS A 21 1.33 11.15 -2.24
CA LYS A 21 1.23 12.00 -1.04
C LYS A 21 -0.07 12.78 -1.04
N ILE A 22 -0.68 12.87 0.13
CA ILE A 22 -1.85 13.69 0.36
C ILE A 22 -1.55 14.55 1.58
N ASN A 23 -1.52 15.87 1.40
CA ASN A 23 -1.20 16.80 2.48
C ASN A 23 0.11 16.47 3.19
N GLY A 24 1.11 16.04 2.44
CA GLY A 24 2.42 15.70 2.98
C GLY A 24 2.55 14.32 3.59
N GLU A 25 1.46 13.58 3.70
CA GLU A 25 1.47 12.23 4.26
C GLU A 25 1.57 11.18 3.17
N PRO A 26 2.33 10.09 3.40
CA PRO A 26 2.40 9.03 2.41
C PRO A 26 1.11 8.20 2.39
N TRP A 27 0.65 7.89 1.19
CA TRP A 27 -0.46 6.97 0.97
C TRP A 27 0.01 5.91 -0.03
N PHE A 28 -0.44 4.70 0.16
CA PHE A 28 0.04 3.53 -0.58
C PHE A 28 -1.10 2.93 -1.40
N VAL A 29 -0.80 2.47 -2.60
CA VAL A 29 -1.80 1.75 -3.38
C VAL A 29 -2.14 0.45 -2.64
N GLY A 30 -3.38 0.33 -2.21
CA GLY A 30 -3.80 -0.78 -1.34
C GLY A 30 -3.60 -2.15 -1.96
N LYS A 31 -3.88 -2.28 -3.24
CA LYS A 31 -3.68 -3.54 -3.96
C LYS A 31 -2.21 -3.98 -3.91
N ASP A 32 -1.30 -3.03 -4.12
CA ASP A 32 0.12 -3.35 -4.10
C ASP A 32 0.57 -3.84 -2.73
N VAL A 33 0.11 -3.17 -1.67
CA VAL A 33 0.42 -3.59 -0.30
C VAL A 33 -0.13 -4.97 -0.01
N ALA A 34 -1.40 -5.20 -0.34
CA ALA A 34 -2.04 -6.49 -0.08
C ALA A 34 -1.33 -7.63 -0.82
N GLU A 35 -0.92 -7.39 -2.05
CA GLU A 35 -0.17 -8.40 -2.82
C GLU A 35 1.18 -8.69 -2.18
N CYS A 36 1.91 -7.67 -1.74
CA CYS A 36 3.18 -7.86 -1.06
C CYS A 36 3.03 -8.68 0.22
N LEU A 37 1.90 -8.54 0.89
CA LEU A 37 1.61 -9.25 2.14
C LEU A 37 1.02 -10.63 1.94
N GLY A 38 0.80 -11.04 0.70
CA GLY A 38 0.33 -12.39 0.39
C GLY A 38 -1.17 -12.58 0.37
N TYR A 39 -1.95 -11.51 0.39
CA TYR A 39 -3.41 -11.61 0.26
C TYR A 39 -3.78 -12.00 -1.16
N GLU A 40 -4.64 -13.00 -1.30
CA GLU A 40 -5.11 -13.44 -2.61
C GLU A 40 -6.16 -12.50 -3.20
N ARG A 41 -6.93 -11.85 -2.34
CA ARG A 41 -8.01 -10.93 -2.75
C ARG A 41 -7.79 -9.57 -2.10
N ALA A 42 -7.07 -8.72 -2.81
CA ALA A 42 -6.69 -7.41 -2.27
C ALA A 42 -7.90 -6.56 -1.88
N THR A 43 -8.91 -6.48 -2.74
CA THR A 43 -10.08 -5.66 -2.46
C THR A 43 -10.80 -6.10 -1.20
N LYS A 44 -10.97 -7.42 -1.04
CA LYS A 44 -11.62 -7.96 0.15
C LYS A 44 -10.79 -7.72 1.41
N ALA A 45 -9.47 -7.90 1.32
CA ALA A 45 -8.59 -7.65 2.46
C ALA A 45 -8.68 -6.21 2.94
N ILE A 46 -8.72 -5.26 2.01
CA ILE A 46 -8.85 -3.84 2.34
C ILE A 46 -10.21 -3.58 3.00
N GLN A 47 -11.28 -4.14 2.45
CA GLN A 47 -12.62 -3.98 3.04
C GLN A 47 -12.69 -4.55 4.47
N ASP A 48 -12.07 -5.70 4.68
CA ASP A 48 -12.18 -6.42 5.96
C ASP A 48 -11.27 -5.84 7.05
N HIS A 49 -10.12 -5.29 6.68
CA HIS A 49 -9.07 -4.97 7.65
C HIS A 49 -8.70 -3.50 7.74
N VAL A 50 -9.14 -2.66 6.82
CA VAL A 50 -8.76 -1.24 6.82
C VAL A 50 -9.99 -0.40 7.12
N ASP A 51 -9.89 0.46 8.13
CA ASP A 51 -10.97 1.35 8.52
C ASP A 51 -11.26 2.39 7.42
N ASN A 52 -12.49 2.85 7.34
CA ASN A 52 -12.91 3.82 6.32
C ASN A 52 -12.08 5.09 6.35
N GLU A 53 -11.65 5.53 7.52
CA GLU A 53 -10.84 6.74 7.67
C GLU A 53 -9.38 6.55 7.22
N ASP A 54 -8.96 5.30 7.05
CA ASP A 54 -7.60 4.95 6.66
C ASP A 54 -7.47 4.60 5.17
N LYS A 55 -8.55 4.77 4.43
CA LYS A 55 -8.56 4.46 2.99
C LYS A 55 -9.32 5.52 2.21
N ASP A 56 -9.00 5.62 0.94
CA ASP A 56 -9.63 6.52 0.02
C ASP A 56 -9.55 5.94 -1.38
N LYS A 57 -10.23 6.52 -2.33
CA LYS A 57 -10.10 6.18 -3.74
C LYS A 57 -9.68 7.43 -4.48
N LEU A 58 -8.55 7.35 -5.15
CA LEU A 58 -7.97 8.48 -5.87
C LEU A 58 -7.87 8.17 -7.35
N PRO A 59 -8.10 9.18 -8.21
CA PRO A 59 -7.82 9.01 -9.64
C PRO A 59 -6.31 9.00 -9.85
N ILE A 60 -5.78 7.81 -10.11
CA ILE A 60 -4.36 7.62 -10.37
C ILE A 60 -4.20 7.21 -11.82
N ARG A 61 -3.26 7.86 -12.52
CA ARG A 61 -2.98 7.57 -13.91
C ARG A 61 -2.28 6.22 -14.03
N ASP A 62 -2.82 5.35 -14.89
CA ASP A 62 -2.21 4.06 -15.14
C ASP A 62 -1.10 4.15 -16.20
N SER A 63 -0.50 3.01 -16.56
CA SER A 63 0.63 2.95 -17.48
C SER A 63 0.28 3.37 -18.92
N ILE A 64 -1.00 3.37 -19.27
CA ILE A 64 -1.45 3.79 -20.61
C ILE A 64 -2.12 5.16 -20.60
N GLY A 65 -1.97 5.89 -19.50
CA GLY A 65 -2.42 7.28 -19.41
C GLY A 65 -3.86 7.49 -19.01
N ARG A 66 -4.59 6.45 -18.63
CA ARG A 66 -5.97 6.57 -18.17
C ARG A 66 -6.01 6.81 -16.67
N ASN A 67 -6.98 7.62 -16.23
CA ASN A 67 -7.22 7.80 -14.81
C ASN A 67 -8.16 6.71 -14.32
N GLN A 68 -7.73 6.00 -13.29
CA GLN A 68 -8.54 4.99 -12.64
C GLN A 68 -8.71 5.33 -11.18
N LYS A 69 -9.91 5.20 -10.66
CA LYS A 69 -10.14 5.32 -9.23
C LYS A 69 -9.50 4.13 -8.53
N THR A 70 -8.42 4.42 -7.81
CA THR A 70 -7.56 3.40 -7.21
C THR A 70 -7.65 3.49 -5.70
N PRO A 71 -7.96 2.40 -5.01
CA PRO A 71 -7.95 2.40 -3.55
C PRO A 71 -6.54 2.63 -3.02
N VAL A 72 -6.42 3.60 -2.11
CA VAL A 72 -5.16 3.90 -1.43
C VAL A 72 -5.39 3.81 0.07
N ILE A 73 -4.33 3.48 0.81
CA ILE A 73 -4.37 3.35 2.26
C ILE A 73 -3.24 4.16 2.86
N ASN A 74 -3.47 4.68 4.05
CA ASN A 74 -2.44 5.41 4.78
C ASN A 74 -1.58 4.45 5.60
N GLU A 75 -0.68 5.00 6.42
CA GLU A 75 0.22 4.21 7.25
C GLU A 75 -0.56 3.29 8.20
N SER A 76 -1.60 3.81 8.84
CA SER A 76 -2.44 3.01 9.74
C SER A 76 -3.08 1.83 9.01
N GLY A 77 -3.60 2.06 7.80
CA GLY A 77 -4.17 1.00 6.99
C GLY A 77 -3.15 -0.05 6.60
N LEU A 78 -1.93 0.37 6.29
CA LEU A 78 -0.85 -0.56 5.99
C LEU A 78 -0.54 -1.45 7.18
N TYR A 79 -0.46 -0.88 8.38
CA TYR A 79 -0.22 -1.67 9.59
C TYR A 79 -1.33 -2.66 9.88
N HIS A 80 -2.59 -2.27 9.65
CA HIS A 80 -3.71 -3.19 9.84
C HIS A 80 -3.62 -4.40 8.91
N LEU A 81 -3.32 -4.16 7.63
CA LEU A 81 -3.12 -5.25 6.68
C LEU A 81 -1.94 -6.13 7.08
N LEU A 82 -0.86 -5.51 7.52
CA LEU A 82 0.34 -6.25 7.94
C LEU A 82 0.05 -7.16 9.13
N MET A 83 -0.61 -6.62 10.14
CA MET A 83 -0.93 -7.38 11.36
C MET A 83 -1.84 -8.56 11.10
N ARG A 84 -2.75 -8.44 10.13
CA ARG A 84 -3.73 -9.49 9.81
C ARG A 84 -3.23 -10.47 8.77
N SER A 85 -2.06 -10.24 8.17
CA SER A 85 -1.53 -11.14 7.16
C SER A 85 -1.14 -12.48 7.79
N GLU A 86 -1.62 -13.57 7.20
CA GLU A 86 -1.33 -14.92 7.65
C GLU A 86 -0.21 -15.58 6.84
N LYS A 87 0.17 -14.98 5.72
CA LYS A 87 1.18 -15.54 4.83
C LYS A 87 2.60 -15.17 5.22
N MET A 88 2.78 -14.16 6.06
CA MET A 88 4.09 -13.70 6.47
C MET A 88 4.37 -14.07 7.91
N SER A 89 5.58 -14.58 8.17
CA SER A 89 6.06 -14.79 9.53
C SER A 89 6.32 -13.46 10.23
N ALA A 90 6.43 -13.48 11.55
CA ALA A 90 6.75 -12.29 12.32
C ALA A 90 8.07 -11.65 11.86
N SER A 91 9.08 -12.47 11.56
CA SER A 91 10.37 -12.00 11.06
C SER A 91 10.23 -11.28 9.73
N LYS A 92 9.43 -11.81 8.81
CA LYS A 92 9.21 -11.18 7.51
C LYS A 92 8.42 -9.89 7.63
N LYS A 93 7.44 -9.83 8.54
CA LYS A 93 6.70 -8.60 8.81
C LYS A 93 7.63 -7.50 9.29
N GLN A 94 8.54 -7.84 10.20
CA GLN A 94 9.53 -6.88 10.70
C GLN A 94 10.47 -6.43 9.58
N ALA A 95 10.93 -7.35 8.74
CA ALA A 95 11.81 -7.03 7.63
C ALA A 95 11.11 -6.11 6.61
N PHE A 96 9.82 -6.31 6.37
CA PHE A 96 9.03 -5.47 5.48
C PHE A 96 8.97 -4.02 6.00
N ILE A 97 8.63 -3.86 7.27
CA ILE A 97 8.59 -2.53 7.91
C ILE A 97 9.97 -1.87 7.88
N THR A 98 11.02 -2.62 8.22
CA THR A 98 12.38 -2.11 8.21
C THR A 98 12.79 -1.62 6.83
N SER A 99 12.43 -2.36 5.78
CA SER A 99 12.72 -1.96 4.40
C SER A 99 12.03 -0.65 4.04
N LEU A 100 10.77 -0.49 4.42
CA LEU A 100 10.03 0.76 4.17
C LEU A 100 10.63 1.93 4.94
N GLN A 101 11.05 1.70 6.18
CA GLN A 101 11.68 2.73 7.00
C GLN A 101 13.02 3.18 6.42
N LYS A 102 13.84 2.24 5.97
CA LYS A 102 15.15 2.55 5.39
C LYS A 102 15.05 3.41 4.14
N GLU A 103 14.00 3.24 3.36
CA GLU A 103 13.81 4.02 2.15
C GLU A 103 12.96 5.28 2.36
N GLY A 104 12.60 5.56 3.60
CA GLY A 104 11.93 6.80 3.96
C GLY A 104 10.43 6.82 3.74
N TYR A 105 9.77 5.67 3.61
CA TYR A 105 8.32 5.61 3.45
C TYR A 105 7.58 5.60 4.79
N LEU A 106 8.22 5.13 5.83
CA LEU A 106 7.65 5.08 7.17
C LEU A 106 8.57 5.73 8.20
#